data_2e2490588fd94cb9f9177bfaf9090d9e
#
_entry.id   2e2490588fd94cb9f9177bfaf9090d9e
#
_cell.length_a   1.000
_cell.length_b   1.000
_cell.length_c   1.000
_cell.angle_alpha   90.00
_cell.angle_beta   90.00
_cell.angle_gamma   90.00
#
_symmetry.space_group_name_H-M   'P 1'
#
loop_
_entity.id
_entity.type
_entity.pdbx_description
1 polymer ?
#
loop_
_entity_poly.entity_id
_entity_poly.type
_entity_poly.pdbx_seq_one_letter_code
_entity_poly.pdbx_strand_id
1 'polypeptide(L)'
;NCVTVNALFTCLLDFMLTKVNQMIALREEDSVRPVRLAKQYIHNHYQEQITLEEVSDYVGLTPAYFSVMFKKETEIGFAKYLINERIEGAKDLLRESTLSVADICRKVGYNDPKHFTRLFEKNVGVKPAVYRKLYG
;
A
#
# COMPACT_ATOMS: atom_id res chain seq x y z
N ASN A 1 -20.27 -40.02 -20.72
CA ASN A 1 -20.20 -39.54 -19.38
C ASN A 1 -20.70 -38.09 -19.31
N CYS A 2 -21.88 -37.87 -18.71
CA CYS A 2 -22.49 -36.54 -18.59
C CYS A 2 -21.61 -35.54 -17.88
N VAL A 3 -20.84 -35.98 -16.89
CA VAL A 3 -19.92 -35.09 -16.11
C VAL A 3 -18.81 -34.61 -17.02
N THR A 4 -18.25 -35.46 -17.89
CA THR A 4 -17.16 -35.07 -18.80
C THR A 4 -17.66 -34.13 -19.89
N VAL A 5 -18.86 -34.35 -20.43
CA VAL A 5 -19.46 -33.50 -21.47
C VAL A 5 -19.78 -32.14 -20.88
N ASN A 6 -20.37 -32.08 -19.68
CA ASN A 6 -20.67 -30.85 -18.98
C ASN A 6 -19.39 -30.07 -18.60
N ALA A 7 -18.33 -30.78 -18.19
CA ALA A 7 -17.04 -30.16 -17.90
C ALA A 7 -16.42 -29.52 -19.14
N LEU A 8 -16.47 -30.19 -20.31
CA LEU A 8 -15.98 -29.65 -21.57
C LEU A 8 -16.79 -28.42 -22.03
N PHE A 9 -18.10 -28.48 -21.91
CA PHE A 9 -18.98 -27.36 -22.27
C PHE A 9 -18.76 -26.18 -21.34
N THR A 10 -18.64 -26.43 -20.03
CA THR A 10 -18.31 -25.41 -19.04
C THR A 10 -16.94 -24.79 -19.29
N CYS A 11 -15.93 -25.57 -19.67
CA CYS A 11 -14.60 -25.07 -20.03
C CYS A 11 -14.63 -24.14 -21.24
N LEU A 12 -15.45 -24.43 -22.26
CA LEU A 12 -15.61 -23.55 -23.42
C LEU A 12 -16.26 -22.24 -23.08
N LEU A 13 -17.33 -22.29 -22.27
CA LEU A 13 -18.00 -21.09 -21.76
C LEU A 13 -17.06 -20.27 -20.87
N ASP A 14 -16.34 -20.92 -19.97
CA ASP A 14 -15.36 -20.26 -19.10
C ASP A 14 -14.23 -19.63 -19.92
N PHE A 15 -13.79 -20.28 -20.99
CA PHE A 15 -12.76 -19.72 -21.87
C PHE A 15 -13.23 -18.43 -22.55
N MET A 16 -14.47 -18.41 -23.06
CA MET A 16 -15.05 -17.21 -23.67
C MET A 16 -15.28 -16.09 -22.64
N LEU A 17 -15.81 -16.44 -21.47
CA LEU A 17 -15.98 -15.50 -20.36
C LEU A 17 -14.65 -14.98 -19.85
N THR A 18 -13.63 -15.83 -19.78
CA THR A 18 -12.28 -15.43 -19.38
C THR A 18 -11.68 -14.44 -20.37
N LYS A 19 -11.88 -14.64 -21.69
CA LYS A 19 -11.43 -13.68 -22.71
C LYS A 19 -12.12 -12.33 -22.56
N VAL A 20 -13.42 -12.31 -22.36
CA VAL A 20 -14.18 -11.07 -22.16
C VAL A 20 -13.73 -10.39 -20.86
N ASN A 21 -13.58 -11.16 -19.77
CA ASN A 21 -13.10 -10.65 -18.49
C ASN A 21 -11.65 -10.17 -18.58
N GLN A 22 -10.79 -10.80 -19.37
CA GLN A 22 -9.44 -10.32 -19.62
C GLN A 22 -9.43 -9.00 -20.39
N MET A 23 -10.33 -8.82 -21.36
CA MET A 23 -10.45 -7.54 -22.08
C MET A 23 -10.96 -6.43 -21.16
N ILE A 24 -11.91 -6.72 -20.27
CA ILE A 24 -12.41 -5.78 -19.25
C ILE A 24 -11.30 -5.52 -18.22
N ALA A 25 -10.62 -6.57 -17.75
CA ALA A 25 -9.53 -6.47 -16.80
C ALA A 25 -8.33 -5.69 -17.36
N LEU A 26 -8.04 -5.79 -18.67
CA LEU A 26 -7.00 -5.00 -19.32
C LEU A 26 -7.34 -3.50 -19.30
N ARG A 27 -8.62 -3.15 -19.45
CA ARG A 27 -9.08 -1.75 -19.31
C ARG A 27 -8.98 -1.27 -17.87
N GLU A 28 -9.31 -2.14 -16.90
CA GLU A 28 -9.16 -1.84 -15.47
C GLU A 28 -7.68 -1.87 -15.06
N GLU A 29 -6.87 -2.78 -15.62
CA GLU A 29 -5.44 -2.88 -15.34
C GLU A 29 -4.65 -1.64 -15.79
N ASP A 30 -5.10 -0.93 -16.82
CA ASP A 30 -4.48 0.33 -17.24
C ASP A 30 -4.57 1.40 -16.14
N SER A 31 -5.57 1.32 -15.24
CA SER A 31 -5.73 2.25 -14.11
C SER A 31 -5.39 1.62 -12.75
N VAL A 32 -5.71 0.34 -12.53
CA VAL A 32 -5.57 -0.33 -11.22
C VAL A 32 -4.20 -0.95 -11.03
N ARG A 33 -3.60 -1.51 -12.09
CA ARG A 33 -2.31 -2.20 -12.02
C ARG A 33 -1.16 -1.29 -11.57
N PRO A 34 -0.99 -0.07 -12.12
CA PRO A 34 0.06 0.83 -11.63
C PRO A 34 -0.11 1.19 -10.16
N VAL A 35 -1.34 1.41 -9.70
CA VAL A 35 -1.62 1.71 -8.30
C VAL A 35 -1.29 0.52 -7.40
N ARG A 36 -1.64 -0.69 -7.82
CA ARG A 36 -1.32 -1.91 -7.07
C ARG A 36 0.20 -2.11 -6.95
N LEU A 37 0.93 -1.93 -8.06
CA LEU A 37 2.40 -1.99 -8.04
C LEU A 37 3.01 -0.92 -7.15
N ALA A 38 2.45 0.29 -7.18
CA ALA A 38 2.88 1.38 -6.32
C ALA A 38 2.66 1.06 -4.84
N LYS A 39 1.51 0.51 -4.48
CA LYS A 39 1.22 0.08 -3.11
C LYS A 39 2.21 -0.97 -2.62
N GLN A 40 2.53 -1.94 -3.45
CA GLN A 40 3.54 -2.97 -3.12
C GLN A 40 4.93 -2.35 -2.95
N TYR A 41 5.31 -1.44 -3.83
CA TYR A 41 6.58 -0.73 -3.72
C TYR A 41 6.68 0.07 -2.43
N ILE A 42 5.64 0.82 -2.10
CA ILE A 42 5.58 1.61 -0.87
C ILE A 42 5.66 0.68 0.36
N HIS A 43 4.92 -0.41 0.36
CA HIS A 43 4.93 -1.37 1.47
C HIS A 43 6.32 -1.97 1.70
N ASN A 44 7.06 -2.25 0.63
CA ASN A 44 8.40 -2.83 0.70
C ASN A 44 9.50 -1.80 1.00
N HIS A 45 9.25 -0.52 0.76
CA HIS A 45 10.28 0.54 0.82
C HIS A 45 9.92 1.74 1.70
N TYR A 46 8.84 1.66 2.50
CA TYR A 46 8.40 2.81 3.29
C TYR A 46 9.45 3.27 4.31
N GLN A 47 10.36 2.40 4.73
CA GLN A 47 11.46 2.74 5.64
C GLN A 47 12.50 3.66 4.99
N GLU A 48 12.52 3.71 3.68
CA GLU A 48 13.45 4.53 2.90
C GLU A 48 12.86 5.90 2.58
N GLN A 49 13.69 6.81 2.13
CA GLN A 49 13.25 8.14 1.68
C GLN A 49 12.76 8.05 0.22
N ILE A 50 11.61 7.41 0.02
CA ILE A 50 11.02 7.29 -1.31
C ILE A 50 10.27 8.56 -1.68
N THR A 51 10.29 8.88 -2.98
CA THR A 51 9.62 10.06 -3.53
C THR A 51 8.52 9.65 -4.49
N LEU A 52 7.59 10.58 -4.73
CA LEU A 52 6.56 10.41 -5.75
C LEU A 52 7.17 10.08 -7.11
N GLU A 53 8.25 10.78 -7.45
CA GLU A 53 8.97 10.61 -8.72
C GLU A 53 9.54 9.20 -8.86
N GLU A 54 10.16 8.65 -7.81
CA GLU A 54 10.66 7.29 -7.81
C GLU A 54 9.56 6.26 -8.05
N VAL A 55 8.45 6.40 -7.34
CA VAL A 55 7.34 5.44 -7.45
C VAL A 55 6.67 5.55 -8.81
N SER A 56 6.45 6.76 -9.31
CA SER A 56 5.87 6.98 -10.63
C SER A 56 6.76 6.40 -11.73
N ASP A 57 8.07 6.58 -11.62
CA ASP A 57 9.04 6.01 -12.56
C ASP A 57 9.01 4.48 -12.52
N TYR A 58 8.95 3.90 -11.33
CA TYR A 58 8.86 2.45 -11.14
C TYR A 58 7.63 1.85 -11.85
N VAL A 59 6.49 2.52 -11.80
CA VAL A 59 5.26 2.04 -12.44
C VAL A 59 5.11 2.50 -13.88
N GLY A 60 6.07 3.29 -14.41
CA GLY A 60 6.09 3.73 -15.81
C GLY A 60 5.14 4.87 -16.14
N LEU A 61 4.83 5.73 -15.18
CA LEU A 61 3.92 6.87 -15.36
C LEU A 61 4.64 8.18 -15.05
N THR A 62 4.11 9.29 -15.61
CA THR A 62 4.57 10.62 -15.19
C THR A 62 4.13 10.90 -13.75
N PRO A 63 4.89 11.70 -12.98
CA PRO A 63 4.52 12.03 -11.60
C PRO A 63 3.13 12.67 -11.49
N ALA A 64 2.78 13.57 -12.40
CA ALA A 64 1.48 14.24 -12.39
C ALA A 64 0.33 13.26 -12.62
N TYR A 65 0.45 12.40 -13.62
CA TYR A 65 -0.57 11.40 -13.94
C TYR A 65 -0.69 10.35 -12.81
N PHE A 66 0.44 9.88 -12.30
CA PHE A 66 0.48 8.95 -11.18
C PHE A 66 -0.19 9.53 -9.94
N SER A 67 0.11 10.79 -9.60
CA SER A 67 -0.47 11.47 -8.43
C SER A 67 -2.00 11.50 -8.50
N VAL A 68 -2.56 11.88 -9.64
CA VAL A 68 -4.01 11.94 -9.85
C VAL A 68 -4.63 10.54 -9.76
N MET A 69 -4.05 9.58 -10.45
CA MET A 69 -4.53 8.19 -10.48
C MET A 69 -4.47 7.54 -9.09
N PHE A 70 -3.36 7.73 -8.38
CA PHE A 70 -3.16 7.16 -7.04
C PHE A 70 -4.18 7.72 -6.05
N LYS A 71 -4.38 9.04 -6.07
CA LYS A 71 -5.38 9.69 -5.21
C LYS A 71 -6.81 9.22 -5.54
N LYS A 72 -7.12 9.04 -6.81
CA LYS A 72 -8.43 8.53 -7.23
C LYS A 72 -8.69 7.12 -6.69
N GLU A 73 -7.70 6.25 -6.75
CA GLU A 73 -7.84 4.85 -6.32
C GLU A 73 -7.73 4.68 -4.80
N THR A 74 -6.88 5.44 -4.14
CA THR A 74 -6.66 5.32 -2.69
C THR A 74 -7.47 6.32 -1.86
N GLU A 75 -8.00 7.36 -2.49
CA GLU A 75 -8.74 8.47 -1.88
C GLU A 75 -7.90 9.42 -1.03
N ILE A 76 -6.69 9.05 -0.67
CA ILE A 76 -5.85 9.82 0.28
C ILE A 76 -4.57 10.39 -0.32
N GLY A 77 -4.20 10.01 -1.52
CA GLY A 77 -2.96 10.47 -2.16
C GLY A 77 -1.70 9.78 -1.64
N PHE A 78 -0.59 9.99 -2.36
CA PHE A 78 0.68 9.30 -2.11
C PHE A 78 1.29 9.67 -0.76
N ALA A 79 1.40 10.95 -0.44
CA ALA A 79 2.05 11.42 0.79
C ALA A 79 1.36 10.86 2.04
N LYS A 80 0.04 10.92 2.08
CA LYS A 80 -0.76 10.40 3.19
C LYS A 80 -0.67 8.87 3.27
N TYR A 81 -0.67 8.21 2.13
CA TYR A 81 -0.53 6.76 2.06
C TYR A 81 0.81 6.30 2.65
N LEU A 82 1.90 6.99 2.31
CA LEU A 82 3.22 6.71 2.85
C LEU A 82 3.26 6.91 4.37
N ILE A 83 2.68 7.99 4.87
CA ILE A 83 2.58 8.25 6.31
C ILE A 83 1.83 7.09 6.99
N ASN A 84 0.71 6.66 6.44
CA ASN A 84 -0.08 5.55 7.00
C ASN A 84 0.72 4.25 7.05
N GLU A 85 1.47 3.93 6.01
CA GLU A 85 2.33 2.73 6.00
C GLU A 85 3.41 2.80 7.08
N ARG A 86 4.04 3.96 7.25
CA ARG A 86 5.06 4.16 8.28
C ARG A 86 4.47 4.07 9.69
N ILE A 87 3.28 4.64 9.90
CA ILE A 87 2.59 4.58 11.20
C ILE A 87 2.18 3.14 11.54
N GLU A 88 1.67 2.38 10.58
CA GLU A 88 1.32 0.96 10.81
C GLU A 88 2.57 0.14 11.15
N GLY A 89 3.69 0.36 10.46
CA GLY A 89 4.97 -0.26 10.80
C GLY A 89 5.44 0.10 12.21
N ALA A 90 5.26 1.36 12.62
CA ALA A 90 5.60 1.82 13.96
C ALA A 90 4.73 1.15 15.02
N LYS A 91 3.43 1.00 14.78
CA LYS A 91 2.52 0.28 15.68
C LYS A 91 2.98 -1.15 15.92
N ASP A 92 3.36 -1.85 14.86
CA ASP A 92 3.85 -3.23 14.95
C ASP A 92 5.11 -3.30 15.82
N LEU A 93 6.06 -2.41 15.61
CA LEU A 93 7.29 -2.36 16.41
C LEU A 93 7.04 -1.99 17.87
N LEU A 94 6.10 -1.09 18.12
CA LEU A 94 5.70 -0.72 19.49
C LEU A 94 5.11 -1.89 20.24
N ARG A 95 4.31 -2.73 19.57
CA ARG A 95 3.69 -3.91 20.18
C ARG A 95 4.64 -5.09 20.31
N GLU A 96 5.50 -5.30 19.33
CA GLU A 96 6.24 -6.57 19.17
C GLU A 96 7.72 -6.46 19.54
N SER A 97 8.24 -5.25 19.80
CA SER A 97 9.66 -5.06 20.12
C SER A 97 9.84 -4.20 21.36
N THR A 98 11.07 -4.22 21.89
CA THR A 98 11.50 -3.38 23.02
C THR A 98 12.29 -2.15 22.56
N LEU A 99 12.31 -1.86 21.27
CA LEU A 99 13.02 -0.73 20.71
C LEU A 99 12.48 0.60 21.28
N SER A 100 13.38 1.56 21.48
CA SER A 100 12.98 2.91 21.90
C SER A 100 12.13 3.59 20.83
N VAL A 101 11.34 4.58 21.22
CA VAL A 101 10.55 5.38 20.27
C VAL A 101 11.47 6.05 19.22
N ALA A 102 12.64 6.51 19.63
CA ALA A 102 13.62 7.12 18.73
C ALA A 102 14.14 6.09 17.68
N ASP A 103 14.39 4.85 18.10
CA ASP A 103 14.83 3.80 17.19
C ASP A 103 13.73 3.40 16.22
N ILE A 104 12.49 3.28 16.71
CA ILE A 104 11.32 3.00 15.87
C ILE A 104 11.11 4.10 14.84
N CYS A 105 11.23 5.35 15.26
CA CYS A 105 11.17 6.53 14.38
C CYS A 105 12.11 6.37 13.17
N ARG A 106 13.36 6.05 13.44
CA ARG A 106 14.37 5.85 12.39
C ARG A 106 14.08 4.63 11.53
N LYS A 107 13.64 3.54 12.14
CA LYS A 107 13.31 2.30 11.39
C LYS A 107 12.16 2.46 10.41
N VAL A 108 11.19 3.29 10.72
CA VAL A 108 10.04 3.51 9.83
C VAL A 108 10.25 4.65 8.83
N GLY A 109 11.45 5.27 8.84
CA GLY A 109 11.82 6.25 7.82
C GLY A 109 11.82 7.70 8.23
N TYR A 110 11.68 8.02 9.53
CA TYR A 110 11.74 9.39 10.04
C TYR A 110 13.07 9.64 10.73
N ASN A 111 13.58 10.87 10.62
CA ASN A 111 14.83 11.29 11.24
C ASN A 111 14.60 12.09 12.52
N ASP A 112 13.47 12.74 12.64
CA ASP A 112 13.12 13.61 13.78
C ASP A 112 12.07 12.94 14.67
N PRO A 113 12.45 12.49 15.89
CA PRO A 113 11.49 11.88 16.82
C PRO A 113 10.31 12.78 17.20
N LYS A 114 10.51 14.10 17.29
CA LYS A 114 9.44 15.05 17.60
C LYS A 114 8.41 15.11 16.49
N HIS A 115 8.87 15.16 15.24
CA HIS A 115 8.00 15.13 14.07
C HIS A 115 7.22 13.82 13.99
N PHE A 116 7.91 12.68 14.18
CA PHE A 116 7.30 11.35 14.21
C PHE A 116 6.22 11.26 15.31
N THR A 117 6.53 11.70 16.52
CA THR A 117 5.59 11.66 17.65
C THR A 117 4.31 12.46 17.34
N ARG A 118 4.45 13.64 16.74
CA ARG A 118 3.30 14.45 16.31
C ARG A 118 2.46 13.78 15.24
N LEU A 119 3.09 13.19 14.24
CA LEU A 119 2.40 12.45 13.19
C LEU A 119 1.69 11.22 13.75
N PHE A 120 2.34 10.48 14.63
CA PHE A 120 1.76 9.31 15.26
C PHE A 120 0.52 9.69 16.08
N GLU A 121 0.64 10.69 16.95
CA GLU A 121 -0.48 11.17 17.78
C GLU A 121 -1.64 11.66 16.91
N LYS A 122 -1.35 12.40 15.83
CA LYS A 122 -2.38 12.89 14.91
C LYS A 122 -3.14 11.77 14.22
N ASN A 123 -2.44 10.69 13.84
CA ASN A 123 -3.05 9.60 13.08
C ASN A 123 -3.64 8.50 13.98
N VAL A 124 -3.10 8.29 15.16
CA VAL A 124 -3.50 7.20 16.06
C VAL A 124 -4.35 7.70 17.23
N GLY A 125 -4.16 8.95 17.63
CA GLY A 125 -4.90 9.57 18.74
C GLY A 125 -4.17 9.56 20.08
N VAL A 126 -3.08 8.79 20.21
CA VAL A 126 -2.22 8.73 21.40
C VAL A 126 -0.75 8.75 21.00
N LYS A 127 0.11 9.18 21.92
CA LYS A 127 1.56 9.16 21.69
C LYS A 127 2.11 7.75 21.61
N PRO A 128 3.25 7.53 20.94
CA PRO A 128 3.83 6.19 20.79
C PRO A 128 4.07 5.47 22.12
N ALA A 129 4.58 6.16 23.12
CA ALA A 129 4.83 5.57 24.45
C ALA A 129 3.54 5.11 25.13
N VAL A 130 2.45 5.88 24.99
CA VAL A 130 1.13 5.54 25.49
C VAL A 130 0.56 4.35 24.74
N TYR A 131 0.71 4.32 23.44
CA TYR A 131 0.27 3.20 22.58
C TYR A 131 0.94 1.89 23.02
N ARG A 132 2.24 1.92 23.28
CA ARG A 132 2.97 0.75 23.79
C ARG A 132 2.42 0.26 25.13
N LYS A 133 2.10 1.16 26.04
CA LYS A 133 1.50 0.80 27.34
C LYS A 133 0.13 0.13 27.20
N LEU A 134 -0.68 0.60 26.25
CA LEU A 134 -2.03 0.09 26.04
C LEU A 134 -2.08 -1.21 25.28
N TYR A 135 -1.17 -1.42 24.31
CA TYR A 135 -1.25 -2.53 23.36
C TYR A 135 -0.01 -3.41 23.30
N GLY A 136 1.06 -3.01 23.97
CA GLY A 136 2.31 -3.77 24.03
C GLY A 136 2.37 -4.89 25.07
#